data_bfac0b579e42f58f46191f63ae724d45
#
_entry.id   bfac0b579e42f58f46191f63ae724d45
#
_cell.length_a   1.000
_cell.length_b   1.000
_cell.length_c   1.000
_cell.angle_alpha   90.00
_cell.angle_beta   90.00
_cell.angle_gamma   90.00
#
_symmetry.space_group_name_H-M   'P 1'
#
loop_
_entity.id
_entity.type
_entity.pdbx_description
1 polymer ?
#
loop_
_entity_poly.entity_id
_entity_poly.type
_entity_poly.pdbx_seq_one_letter_code
_entity_poly.pdbx_strand_id
1 'polypeptide(L)'
;YRANKDQYLYFKTDHHWTPDGAYRAYQQFCTLKNLTPFDCNVYTKITVPDFYGTHYSATRRWNAQADSFSYYDLPNQMTVYKVNGEADYEPVKTEGLMNLAKLDTRDKYGAFLDGNNGYSVIEGNGTGSILVVKDSYANSFIPYLTANYAKIGVVDFRGLAYGLDSTIEKEGYDQILILYNFQTFISDNKVIYLDRPTTLK
;
A
#
# COMPACT_ATOMS: atom_id res chain seq x y z
N TYR A 1 5.44 -14.86 -10.94
CA TYR A 1 4.12 -14.70 -11.55
C TYR A 1 3.94 -15.59 -12.78
N ARG A 2 4.88 -15.65 -13.75
CA ARG A 2 4.74 -16.50 -14.95
C ARG A 2 4.50 -17.99 -14.63
N ALA A 3 5.16 -18.51 -13.60
CA ALA A 3 4.99 -19.90 -13.15
C ALA A 3 3.64 -20.14 -12.45
N ASN A 4 2.90 -19.09 -12.10
CA ASN A 4 1.64 -19.13 -11.37
C ASN A 4 0.50 -18.46 -12.16
N LYS A 5 0.56 -18.47 -13.49
CA LYS A 5 -0.43 -17.80 -14.37
C LYS A 5 -1.86 -18.30 -14.21
N ASP A 6 -2.03 -19.51 -13.67
CA ASP A 6 -3.34 -20.14 -13.44
C ASP A 6 -3.93 -19.75 -12.07
N GLN A 7 -3.21 -18.98 -11.26
CA GLN A 7 -3.69 -18.45 -9.99
C GLN A 7 -4.33 -17.07 -10.20
N TYR A 8 -5.30 -16.75 -9.35
CA TYR A 8 -5.99 -15.45 -9.37
C TYR A 8 -5.13 -14.36 -8.69
N LEU A 9 -4.08 -13.91 -9.37
CA LEU A 9 -3.09 -12.95 -8.85
C LEU A 9 -3.37 -11.50 -9.27
N TYR A 10 -4.22 -11.27 -10.26
CA TYR A 10 -4.66 -9.96 -10.74
C TYR A 10 -6.18 -9.93 -10.85
N PHE A 11 -6.76 -8.77 -10.54
CA PHE A 11 -8.18 -8.56 -10.73
C PHE A 11 -8.55 -8.59 -12.22
N LYS A 12 -9.78 -9.00 -12.53
CA LYS A 12 -10.32 -8.98 -13.91
C LYS A 12 -10.91 -7.62 -14.25
N THR A 13 -11.43 -6.91 -13.24
CA THR A 13 -12.14 -5.65 -13.39
C THR A 13 -11.35 -4.44 -12.91
N ASP A 14 -10.15 -4.65 -12.37
CA ASP A 14 -9.27 -3.61 -11.84
C ASP A 14 -7.84 -3.76 -12.35
N HIS A 15 -7.05 -2.68 -12.26
CA HIS A 15 -5.66 -2.65 -12.72
C HIS A 15 -4.66 -3.17 -11.68
N HIS A 16 -5.08 -3.40 -10.45
CA HIS A 16 -4.20 -3.90 -9.39
C HIS A 16 -4.05 -5.43 -9.42
N TRP A 17 -3.02 -5.90 -8.77
CA TRP A 17 -2.97 -7.29 -8.31
C TRP A 17 -4.00 -7.54 -7.22
N THR A 18 -4.35 -8.80 -6.99
CA THR A 18 -5.14 -9.20 -5.81
C THR A 18 -4.24 -9.18 -4.57
N PRO A 19 -4.79 -9.17 -3.34
CA PRO A 19 -4.00 -9.37 -2.13
C PRO A 19 -3.19 -10.66 -2.13
N ASP A 20 -3.68 -11.73 -2.78
CA ASP A 20 -2.90 -12.96 -2.95
C ASP A 20 -1.71 -12.73 -3.91
N GLY A 21 -1.89 -11.90 -4.95
CA GLY A 21 -0.79 -11.45 -5.81
C GLY A 21 0.24 -10.62 -5.04
N ALA A 22 -0.22 -9.66 -4.24
CA ALA A 22 0.65 -8.86 -3.37
C ALA A 22 1.41 -9.74 -2.35
N TYR A 23 0.75 -10.74 -1.78
CA TYR A 23 1.40 -11.70 -0.87
C TYR A 23 2.51 -12.50 -1.55
N ARG A 24 2.33 -12.90 -2.80
CA ARG A 24 3.41 -13.56 -3.57
C ARG A 24 4.62 -12.65 -3.79
N ALA A 25 4.39 -11.36 -4.08
CA ALA A 25 5.48 -10.39 -4.18
C ALA A 25 6.19 -10.22 -2.83
N TYR A 26 5.43 -10.14 -1.74
CA TYR A 26 5.96 -10.05 -0.38
C TYR A 26 6.80 -11.29 -0.01
N GLN A 27 6.37 -12.50 -0.36
CA GLN A 27 7.17 -13.72 -0.13
C GLN A 27 8.53 -13.65 -0.85
N GLN A 28 8.56 -13.10 -2.08
CA GLN A 28 9.82 -12.89 -2.80
C GLN A 28 10.70 -11.83 -2.12
N PHE A 29 10.10 -10.74 -1.64
CA PHE A 29 10.79 -9.74 -0.84
C PHE A 29 11.42 -10.37 0.42
N CYS A 30 10.67 -11.17 1.17
CA CYS A 30 11.19 -11.89 2.34
C CYS A 30 12.36 -12.81 1.98
N THR A 31 12.26 -13.55 0.87
CA THR A 31 13.35 -14.41 0.39
C THR A 31 14.61 -13.60 0.10
N LEU A 32 14.50 -12.46 -0.60
CA LEU A 32 15.63 -11.59 -0.91
C LEU A 32 16.27 -10.94 0.31
N LYS A 33 15.48 -10.67 1.33
CA LYS A 33 15.89 -10.02 2.58
C LYS A 33 16.22 -11.01 3.71
N ASN A 34 16.09 -12.30 3.46
CA ASN A 34 16.25 -13.37 4.45
C ASN A 34 15.35 -13.16 5.68
N LEU A 35 14.07 -12.80 5.43
CA LEU A 35 13.04 -12.59 6.43
C LEU A 35 12.06 -13.77 6.45
N THR A 36 11.45 -14.03 7.61
CA THR A 36 10.35 -14.97 7.74
C THR A 36 9.07 -14.31 7.19
N PRO A 37 8.37 -14.93 6.24
CA PRO A 37 7.11 -14.38 5.75
C PRO A 37 6.03 -14.34 6.83
N PHE A 38 5.09 -13.38 6.67
CA PHE A 38 3.87 -13.28 7.44
C PHE A 38 3.10 -14.61 7.42
N ASP A 39 2.71 -15.10 8.60
CA ASP A 39 1.90 -16.32 8.71
C ASP A 39 0.41 -15.98 8.58
N CYS A 40 -0.15 -16.30 7.43
CA CYS A 40 -1.56 -16.09 7.13
C CYS A 40 -2.52 -16.87 8.05
N ASN A 41 -2.05 -17.92 8.72
CA ASN A 41 -2.91 -18.77 9.56
C ASN A 41 -3.18 -18.18 10.96
N VAL A 42 -2.42 -17.15 11.33
CA VAL A 42 -2.55 -16.50 12.66
C VAL A 42 -3.71 -15.50 12.68
N TYR A 43 -4.15 -15.02 11.53
CA TYR A 43 -5.14 -13.94 11.41
C TYR A 43 -6.41 -14.36 10.70
N THR A 44 -7.52 -13.72 11.06
CA THR A 44 -8.80 -13.96 10.39
C THR A 44 -8.77 -13.40 8.96
N LYS A 45 -9.02 -14.27 7.98
CA LYS A 45 -9.19 -13.89 6.58
C LYS A 45 -10.64 -13.47 6.32
N ILE A 46 -10.82 -12.22 5.87
CA ILE A 46 -12.13 -11.66 5.54
C ILE A 46 -12.23 -11.51 4.02
N THR A 47 -13.33 -12.00 3.43
CA THR A 47 -13.57 -11.91 1.98
C THR A 47 -14.60 -10.83 1.68
N VAL A 48 -14.27 -9.97 0.72
CA VAL A 48 -15.11 -8.88 0.21
C VAL A 48 -15.58 -9.27 -1.20
N PRO A 49 -16.88 -9.51 -1.39
CA PRO A 49 -17.45 -9.81 -2.70
C PRO A 49 -17.78 -8.53 -3.47
N ASP A 50 -18.24 -8.71 -4.72
CA ASP A 50 -18.85 -7.68 -5.56
C ASP A 50 -17.94 -6.46 -5.78
N PHE A 51 -16.69 -6.71 -6.13
CA PHE A 51 -15.74 -5.67 -6.49
C PHE A 51 -15.71 -5.44 -7.99
N TYR A 52 -15.99 -4.20 -8.40
CA TYR A 52 -15.85 -3.70 -9.76
C TYR A 52 -14.87 -2.53 -9.78
N GLY A 53 -13.67 -2.77 -10.24
CA GLY A 53 -12.58 -1.79 -10.22
C GLY A 53 -12.54 -0.83 -11.39
N THR A 54 -11.36 -0.28 -11.62
CA THR A 54 -11.12 0.81 -12.59
C THR A 54 -11.33 0.41 -14.04
N HIS A 55 -10.97 -0.83 -14.43
CA HIS A 55 -11.22 -1.33 -15.79
C HIS A 55 -12.71 -1.42 -16.10
N TYR A 56 -13.51 -1.93 -15.16
CA TYR A 56 -14.96 -1.93 -15.31
C TYR A 56 -15.49 -0.51 -15.35
N SER A 57 -14.98 0.37 -14.53
CA SER A 57 -15.40 1.76 -14.46
C SER A 57 -15.19 2.49 -15.78
N ALA A 58 -14.10 2.19 -16.47
CA ALA A 58 -13.79 2.79 -17.77
C ALA A 58 -14.60 2.21 -18.92
N THR A 59 -14.89 0.89 -18.88
CA THR A 59 -15.49 0.18 -20.03
C THR A 59 -16.99 -0.07 -19.90
N ARG A 60 -17.51 -0.17 -18.66
CA ARG A 60 -18.92 -0.49 -18.36
C ARG A 60 -19.43 -1.73 -19.09
N ARG A 61 -18.58 -2.74 -19.28
CA ARG A 61 -18.96 -3.98 -19.98
C ARG A 61 -20.15 -4.63 -19.31
N TRP A 62 -21.23 -4.86 -20.05
CA TRP A 62 -22.50 -5.43 -19.54
C TRP A 62 -22.35 -6.87 -19.01
N ASN A 63 -21.39 -7.65 -19.54
CA ASN A 63 -21.13 -9.03 -19.15
C ASN A 63 -19.93 -9.18 -18.21
N ALA A 64 -19.46 -8.10 -17.60
CA ALA A 64 -18.37 -8.16 -16.62
C ALA A 64 -18.82 -8.94 -15.37
N GLN A 65 -18.00 -9.86 -14.94
CA GLN A 65 -18.19 -10.57 -13.67
C GLN A 65 -17.44 -9.81 -12.57
N ALA A 66 -18.08 -9.63 -11.43
CA ALA A 66 -17.46 -9.04 -10.27
C ALA A 66 -16.22 -9.83 -9.83
N ASP A 67 -15.23 -9.14 -9.35
CA ASP A 67 -14.13 -9.70 -8.59
C ASP A 67 -14.53 -9.89 -7.13
N SER A 68 -13.73 -10.66 -6.41
CA SER A 68 -13.70 -10.71 -4.96
C SER A 68 -12.25 -10.63 -4.49
N PHE A 69 -12.02 -10.10 -3.30
CA PHE A 69 -10.70 -10.14 -2.68
C PHE A 69 -10.81 -10.43 -1.19
N SER A 70 -9.69 -10.82 -0.60
CA SER A 70 -9.64 -11.06 0.83
C SER A 70 -8.53 -10.24 1.45
N TYR A 71 -8.71 -9.86 2.71
CA TYR A 71 -7.67 -9.26 3.54
C TYR A 71 -7.61 -9.95 4.89
N TYR A 72 -6.55 -9.69 5.65
CA TYR A 72 -6.40 -10.19 7.01
C TYR A 72 -6.72 -9.09 8.01
N ASP A 73 -7.52 -9.43 9.04
CA ASP A 73 -7.84 -8.52 10.13
C ASP A 73 -6.64 -8.41 11.06
N LEU A 74 -5.90 -7.33 10.91
CA LEU A 74 -4.66 -7.06 11.65
C LEU A 74 -4.92 -6.07 12.78
N PRO A 75 -4.36 -6.31 13.98
CA PRO A 75 -4.52 -5.40 15.12
C PRO A 75 -3.70 -4.11 15.00
N ASN A 76 -2.88 -3.99 13.96
CA ASN A 76 -1.98 -2.86 13.76
C ASN A 76 -2.75 -1.58 13.41
N GLN A 77 -2.23 -0.45 13.86
CA GLN A 77 -2.77 0.88 13.58
C GLN A 77 -1.79 1.69 12.73
N MET A 78 -2.33 2.68 12.04
CA MET A 78 -1.58 3.62 11.23
C MET A 78 -1.85 5.04 11.70
N THR A 79 -0.81 5.86 11.74
CA THR A 79 -0.95 7.31 11.90
C THR A 79 -0.78 7.96 10.53
N VAL A 80 -1.80 8.66 10.09
CA VAL A 80 -1.80 9.38 8.81
C VAL A 80 -1.39 10.82 9.06
N TYR A 81 -0.36 11.24 8.37
CA TYR A 81 0.07 12.62 8.29
C TYR A 81 -0.39 13.16 6.93
N LYS A 82 -1.52 13.88 6.89
CA LYS A 82 -1.96 14.49 5.63
C LYS A 82 -1.03 15.62 5.28
N VAL A 83 -0.36 15.52 4.18
CA VAL A 83 0.47 16.57 3.63
C VAL A 83 -0.25 17.14 2.41
N ASN A 84 -1.22 17.99 2.62
CA ASN A 84 -1.94 18.73 1.58
C ASN A 84 -1.45 20.17 1.46
N GLY A 85 -0.16 20.43 1.72
CA GLY A 85 0.40 21.80 1.66
C GLY A 85 -0.02 22.70 2.82
N GLU A 86 -0.69 22.17 3.84
CA GLU A 86 -1.03 22.88 5.06
C GLU A 86 0.07 22.67 6.10
N ALA A 87 0.60 23.78 6.62
CA ALA A 87 1.72 23.76 7.58
C ALA A 87 1.36 23.18 8.95
N ASP A 88 0.08 23.13 9.29
CA ASP A 88 -0.44 22.77 10.63
C ASP A 88 -1.36 21.56 10.54
N TYR A 89 -0.80 20.40 10.17
CA TYR A 89 -1.58 19.17 10.10
C TYR A 89 -1.48 18.37 11.39
N GLU A 90 -2.62 18.11 12.04
CA GLU A 90 -2.72 17.20 13.18
C GLU A 90 -2.74 15.74 12.68
N PRO A 91 -1.79 14.90 13.13
CA PRO A 91 -1.78 13.50 12.76
C PRO A 91 -3.05 12.77 13.19
N VAL A 92 -3.64 11.98 12.28
CA VAL A 92 -4.84 11.19 12.57
C VAL A 92 -4.46 9.72 12.70
N LYS A 93 -4.77 9.13 13.85
CA LYS A 93 -4.61 7.70 14.07
C LYS A 93 -5.84 6.97 13.55
N THR A 94 -5.64 5.94 12.75
CA THR A 94 -6.71 5.09 12.21
C THR A 94 -7.08 3.98 13.20
N GLU A 95 -8.28 3.42 13.09
CA GLU A 95 -8.70 2.26 13.87
C GLU A 95 -7.97 0.97 13.46
N GLY A 96 -7.49 0.91 12.22
CA GLY A 96 -6.77 -0.25 11.66
C GLY A 96 -6.10 0.10 10.33
N LEU A 97 -5.57 -0.90 9.66
CA LEU A 97 -4.95 -0.76 8.32
C LEU A 97 -5.99 -0.77 7.18
N MET A 98 -7.24 -1.10 7.48
CA MET A 98 -8.36 -1.10 6.55
C MET A 98 -9.39 -0.04 6.96
N ASN A 99 -9.73 0.86 6.05
CA ASN A 99 -10.90 1.73 6.21
C ASN A 99 -12.15 0.96 5.76
N LEU A 100 -12.85 0.34 6.71
CA LEU A 100 -14.00 -0.53 6.42
C LEU A 100 -15.15 0.20 5.74
N ALA A 101 -15.34 1.51 5.99
CA ALA A 101 -16.38 2.30 5.33
C ALA A 101 -16.20 2.36 3.81
N LYS A 102 -14.99 2.22 3.30
CA LYS A 102 -14.74 2.16 1.84
C LYS A 102 -15.16 0.85 1.20
N LEU A 103 -15.37 -0.21 1.96
CA LEU A 103 -15.87 -1.49 1.43
C LEU A 103 -17.31 -1.40 0.92
N ASP A 104 -18.09 -0.43 1.40
CA ASP A 104 -19.45 -0.14 0.94
C ASP A 104 -19.49 0.85 -0.23
N THR A 105 -18.32 1.32 -0.67
CA THR A 105 -18.19 2.22 -1.81
C THR A 105 -17.79 1.46 -3.08
N ARG A 106 -17.76 2.18 -4.20
CA ARG A 106 -17.28 1.64 -5.47
C ARG A 106 -15.77 1.35 -5.43
N ASP A 107 -14.98 2.19 -4.77
CA ASP A 107 -13.54 2.04 -4.61
C ASP A 107 -13.20 1.20 -3.38
N LYS A 108 -13.62 -0.07 -3.41
CA LYS A 108 -13.32 -1.00 -2.31
C LYS A 108 -11.82 -1.22 -2.10
N TYR A 109 -11.01 -1.15 -3.16
CA TYR A 109 -9.55 -1.29 -3.03
C TYR A 109 -8.92 -0.14 -2.24
N GLY A 110 -9.51 1.05 -2.30
CA GLY A 110 -9.12 2.19 -1.47
C GLY A 110 -9.29 1.97 0.03
N ALA A 111 -9.89 0.87 0.47
CA ALA A 111 -9.95 0.48 1.89
C ALA A 111 -8.54 0.18 2.46
N PHE A 112 -7.64 -0.38 1.64
CA PHE A 112 -6.27 -0.62 2.07
C PHE A 112 -5.57 0.71 2.39
N LEU A 113 -5.05 0.83 3.62
CA LEU A 113 -4.30 1.99 4.13
C LEU A 113 -5.05 3.33 4.02
N ASP A 114 -6.38 3.28 4.04
CA ASP A 114 -7.24 4.44 3.79
C ASP A 114 -6.92 5.19 2.47
N GLY A 115 -6.45 4.43 1.48
CA GLY A 115 -6.11 4.94 0.14
C GLY A 115 -4.67 5.41 0.01
N ASN A 116 -4.47 6.59 -0.59
CA ASN A 116 -3.17 7.10 -0.98
C ASN A 116 -2.82 8.38 -0.20
N ASN A 117 -2.44 8.22 1.05
CA ASN A 117 -2.00 9.32 1.91
C ASN A 117 -0.58 9.73 1.55
N GLY A 118 -0.26 11.03 1.68
CA GLY A 118 1.07 11.55 1.37
C GLY A 118 2.16 10.93 2.25
N TYR A 119 1.93 10.88 3.55
CA TYR A 119 2.80 10.20 4.49
C TYR A 119 2.00 9.54 5.61
N SER A 120 2.36 8.31 5.94
CA SER A 120 1.78 7.57 7.06
C SER A 120 2.84 6.73 7.75
N VAL A 121 2.62 6.41 9.02
CA VAL A 121 3.47 5.49 9.79
C VAL A 121 2.61 4.38 10.38
N ILE A 122 3.06 3.14 10.19
CA ILE A 122 2.42 1.95 10.75
C ILE A 122 3.36 1.38 11.82
N GLU A 123 2.78 1.06 12.98
CA GLU A 123 3.45 0.31 14.03
C GLU A 123 3.30 -1.19 13.73
N GLY A 124 4.43 -1.89 13.59
CA GLY A 124 4.44 -3.32 13.31
C GLY A 124 4.95 -4.14 14.50
N ASN A 125 5.03 -5.46 14.31
CA ASN A 125 5.36 -6.43 15.36
C ASN A 125 6.79 -7.00 15.23
N GLY A 126 7.53 -6.57 14.19
CA GLY A 126 8.88 -7.03 13.92
C GLY A 126 9.96 -6.16 14.54
N THR A 127 11.09 -6.02 13.85
CA THR A 127 12.26 -5.24 14.32
C THR A 127 12.75 -4.30 13.22
N GLY A 128 13.40 -3.19 13.63
CA GLY A 128 13.91 -2.20 12.69
C GLY A 128 12.82 -1.44 11.96
N SER A 129 13.20 -0.69 10.94
CA SER A 129 12.32 0.24 10.25
C SER A 129 12.51 0.20 8.73
N ILE A 130 11.40 0.44 8.01
CA ILE A 130 11.41 0.52 6.55
C ILE A 130 10.55 1.70 6.07
N LEU A 131 11.04 2.46 5.11
CA LEU A 131 10.27 3.45 4.38
C LEU A 131 9.85 2.87 3.04
N VAL A 132 8.55 2.85 2.75
CA VAL A 132 7.99 2.39 1.48
C VAL A 132 7.53 3.59 0.66
N VAL A 133 8.24 3.86 -0.43
CA VAL A 133 7.83 4.85 -1.44
C VAL A 133 7.04 4.12 -2.51
N LYS A 134 5.80 4.54 -2.76
CA LYS A 134 4.85 3.67 -3.45
C LYS A 134 3.86 4.40 -4.37
N ASP A 135 3.24 3.60 -5.24
CA ASP A 135 1.91 3.86 -5.78
C ASP A 135 0.84 2.96 -5.10
N SER A 136 -0.38 2.95 -5.61
CA SER A 136 -1.48 2.17 -5.03
C SER A 136 -1.28 0.65 -5.03
N TYR A 137 -0.36 0.12 -5.85
CA TYR A 137 -0.05 -1.32 -5.84
C TYR A 137 0.45 -1.79 -4.48
N ALA A 138 1.25 -0.98 -3.79
CA ALA A 138 1.77 -1.36 -2.50
C ALA A 138 0.72 -1.37 -1.37
N ASN A 139 -0.47 -0.80 -1.56
CA ASN A 139 -1.47 -0.71 -0.50
C ASN A 139 -1.85 -2.08 0.08
N SER A 140 -2.00 -3.10 -0.78
CA SER A 140 -2.29 -4.48 -0.34
C SER A 140 -1.06 -5.31 0.03
N PHE A 141 0.15 -4.79 -0.24
CA PHE A 141 1.43 -5.42 0.12
C PHE A 141 1.91 -5.02 1.52
N ILE A 142 1.81 -3.71 1.84
CA ILE A 142 2.36 -3.12 3.06
C ILE A 142 1.84 -3.78 4.35
N PRO A 143 0.55 -4.18 4.48
CA PRO A 143 0.07 -4.86 5.68
C PRO A 143 0.89 -6.08 6.09
N TYR A 144 1.45 -6.83 5.14
CA TYR A 144 2.28 -7.99 5.44
C TYR A 144 3.63 -7.63 6.09
N LEU A 145 4.15 -6.43 5.82
CA LEU A 145 5.41 -5.95 6.41
C LEU A 145 5.34 -5.79 7.93
N THR A 146 4.14 -5.69 8.50
CA THR A 146 3.92 -5.56 9.95
C THR A 146 4.50 -6.73 10.74
N ALA A 147 4.64 -7.90 10.12
CA ALA A 147 5.28 -9.05 10.74
C ALA A 147 6.81 -8.91 10.87
N ASN A 148 7.43 -8.10 10.00
CA ASN A 148 8.89 -8.04 9.89
C ASN A 148 9.52 -6.77 10.47
N TYR A 149 8.79 -5.65 10.47
CA TYR A 149 9.30 -4.37 10.89
C TYR A 149 8.51 -3.81 12.08
N ALA A 150 9.21 -3.12 12.98
CA ALA A 150 8.60 -2.41 14.10
C ALA A 150 7.97 -1.07 13.64
N LYS A 151 8.58 -0.43 12.64
CA LYS A 151 8.13 0.84 12.09
C LYS A 151 8.13 0.79 10.56
N ILE A 152 7.00 1.14 9.95
CA ILE A 152 6.84 1.19 8.49
C ILE A 152 6.36 2.58 8.12
N GLY A 153 7.22 3.38 7.49
CA GLY A 153 6.85 4.62 6.85
C GLY A 153 6.28 4.35 5.45
N VAL A 154 5.25 5.08 5.08
CA VAL A 154 4.59 4.93 3.78
C VAL A 154 4.50 6.30 3.12
N VAL A 155 5.07 6.45 1.95
CA VAL A 155 5.05 7.69 1.17
C VAL A 155 4.40 7.47 -0.19
N ASP A 156 3.43 8.33 -0.51
CA ASP A 156 2.85 8.43 -1.83
C ASP A 156 3.01 9.88 -2.35
N PHE A 157 3.81 10.06 -3.38
CA PHE A 157 4.08 11.40 -3.93
C PHE A 157 2.87 12.09 -4.55
N ARG A 158 1.77 11.41 -4.74
CA ARG A 158 0.51 12.05 -5.15
C ARG A 158 -0.07 12.94 -4.04
N GLY A 159 0.18 12.57 -2.79
CA GLY A 159 -0.23 13.31 -1.60
C GLY A 159 0.91 14.02 -0.87
N LEU A 160 2.18 13.75 -1.22
CA LEU A 160 3.36 14.41 -0.63
C LEU A 160 3.93 15.42 -1.62
N ALA A 161 3.82 16.71 -1.30
CA ALA A 161 4.33 17.79 -2.15
C ALA A 161 5.83 18.09 -1.95
N TYR A 162 6.48 17.44 -0.98
CA TYR A 162 7.85 17.71 -0.56
C TYR A 162 8.76 16.50 -0.79
N GLY A 163 10.06 16.72 -0.89
CA GLY A 163 11.06 15.66 -1.00
C GLY A 163 11.17 14.80 0.27
N LEU A 164 11.76 13.62 0.15
CA LEU A 164 11.88 12.62 1.22
C LEU A 164 12.96 12.96 2.26
N ASP A 165 13.92 13.81 1.92
CA ASP A 165 15.13 14.00 2.73
C ASP A 165 14.80 14.35 4.18
N SER A 166 13.91 15.32 4.41
CA SER A 166 13.55 15.69 5.79
C SER A 166 12.83 14.58 6.54
N THR A 167 12.05 13.76 5.84
CA THR A 167 11.35 12.61 6.44
C THR A 167 12.36 11.53 6.83
N ILE A 168 13.30 11.22 5.94
CA ILE A 168 14.37 10.25 6.19
C ILE A 168 15.28 10.71 7.30
N GLU A 169 15.75 11.96 7.26
CA GLU A 169 16.63 12.53 8.27
C GLU A 169 15.99 12.61 9.66
N LYS A 170 14.73 13.03 9.72
CA LYS A 170 13.99 13.16 10.97
C LYS A 170 13.64 11.82 11.59
N GLU A 171 13.21 10.86 10.77
CA GLU A 171 12.62 9.61 11.23
C GLU A 171 13.61 8.44 11.30
N GLY A 172 14.70 8.49 10.55
CA GLY A 172 15.81 7.53 10.62
C GLY A 172 15.42 6.10 10.23
N TYR A 173 15.01 5.88 8.96
CA TYR A 173 14.67 4.54 8.48
C TYR A 173 15.91 3.70 8.13
N ASP A 174 15.93 2.42 8.55
CA ASP A 174 17.04 1.48 8.26
C ASP A 174 17.07 1.05 6.80
N GLN A 175 15.91 1.04 6.13
CA GLN A 175 15.76 0.57 4.75
C GLN A 175 14.74 1.42 3.99
N ILE A 176 14.93 1.49 2.67
CA ILE A 176 13.98 2.11 1.74
C ILE A 176 13.56 1.07 0.71
N LEU A 177 12.26 0.91 0.51
CA LEU A 177 11.66 0.11 -0.56
C LEU A 177 10.91 1.04 -1.50
N ILE A 178 11.27 1.02 -2.79
CA ILE A 178 10.51 1.68 -3.85
C ILE A 178 9.65 0.63 -4.53
N LEU A 179 8.33 0.71 -4.37
CA LEU A 179 7.37 -0.26 -4.90
C LEU A 179 6.29 0.43 -5.74
N TYR A 180 6.42 0.27 -7.04
CA TYR A 180 5.52 0.85 -8.05
C TYR A 180 5.05 -0.19 -9.06
N ASN A 181 3.87 0.01 -9.60
CA ASN A 181 3.50 -0.58 -10.86
C ASN A 181 4.44 -0.06 -11.96
N PHE A 182 4.86 -0.93 -12.87
CA PHE A 182 5.78 -0.55 -13.93
C PHE A 182 5.25 0.60 -14.81
N GLN A 183 3.98 0.55 -15.17
CA GLN A 183 3.37 1.60 -16.00
C GLN A 183 3.33 2.94 -15.27
N THR A 184 2.98 2.93 -13.98
CA THR A 184 3.00 4.15 -13.16
C THR A 184 4.42 4.68 -13.06
N PHE A 185 5.40 3.82 -12.77
CA PHE A 185 6.81 4.22 -12.61
C PHE A 185 7.37 4.93 -13.85
N ILE A 186 7.08 4.43 -15.04
CA ILE A 186 7.60 5.05 -16.29
C ILE A 186 6.82 6.29 -16.75
N SER A 187 5.59 6.49 -16.26
CA SER A 187 4.73 7.61 -16.66
C SER A 187 4.59 8.69 -15.58
N ASP A 188 4.94 8.39 -14.33
CA ASP A 188 4.79 9.31 -13.21
C ASP A 188 5.99 10.27 -13.11
N ASN A 189 5.73 11.53 -13.42
CA ASN A 189 6.74 12.60 -13.28
C ASN A 189 7.04 12.96 -11.81
N LYS A 190 6.30 12.42 -10.85
CA LYS A 190 6.50 12.67 -9.41
C LYS A 190 7.60 11.81 -8.79
N VAL A 191 8.07 10.76 -9.47
CA VAL A 191 9.26 9.99 -9.06
C VAL A 191 10.51 10.90 -8.91
N ILE A 192 10.55 12.01 -9.64
CA ILE A 192 11.59 13.06 -9.49
C ILE A 192 11.64 13.65 -8.07
N TYR A 193 10.58 13.51 -7.26
CA TYR A 193 10.57 13.97 -5.86
C TYR A 193 11.45 13.13 -4.94
N LEU A 194 11.95 11.99 -5.39
CA LEU A 194 13.01 11.24 -4.69
C LEU A 194 14.29 12.07 -4.51
N ASP A 195 14.55 13.02 -5.41
CA ASP A 195 15.78 13.85 -5.44
C ASP A 195 15.50 15.35 -5.16
N ARG A 196 14.32 15.69 -4.66
CA ARG A 196 14.01 17.08 -4.34
C ARG A 196 14.37 17.41 -2.90
N PRO A 197 15.22 18.45 -2.66
CA PRO A 197 15.43 18.93 -1.32
C PRO A 197 14.12 19.48 -0.73
N THR A 198 13.92 19.27 0.56
CA THR A 198 12.71 19.59 1.32
C THR A 198 12.48 21.08 1.57
N THR A 199 13.41 21.91 1.25
CA THR A 199 13.28 23.35 1.39
C THR A 199 12.96 23.98 0.05
N LEU A 200 11.68 24.21 -0.21
CA LEU A 200 11.28 25.34 -1.05
C LEU A 200 11.73 26.60 -0.28
N LYS A 201 12.80 27.21 -0.73
CA LYS A 201 13.13 28.59 -0.36
C LYS A 201 12.12 29.53 -0.97
#